data_c4174868df3feb91e5a11a50d6bc626a
#
_entry.id   c4174868df3feb91e5a11a50d6bc626a
#
_cell.length_a   1.000
_cell.length_b   1.000
_cell.length_c   1.000
_cell.angle_alpha   90.00
_cell.angle_beta   90.00
_cell.angle_gamma   90.00
#
_symmetry.space_group_name_H-M   'P 1'
#
loop_
_entity.id
_entity.type
_entity.pdbx_description
1 polymer ?
#
loop_
_entity_poly.entity_id
_entity_poly.type
_entity_poly.pdbx_seq_one_letter_code
_entity_poly.pdbx_strand_id
1 'polypeptide(L)'
;METYILQDEELNELVVKIPGWEIKSKQIQREFNFANFIEAFAFMTKVALICEKYNHHPNWENVYAKVIIKLNTHDLGGITNLDQTLASEINKIFDQ
;
A
#
# COMPACT_ATOMS: atom_id res chain seq x y z
N MET A 1 14.71 -2.63 -8.66
CA MET A 1 13.75 -2.11 -9.69
C MET A 1 13.99 -0.62 -9.86
N GLU A 2 13.93 -0.16 -11.08
CA GLU A 2 14.03 1.25 -11.36
C GLU A 2 12.72 1.94 -10.94
N THR A 3 12.83 3.01 -10.15
CA THR A 3 11.68 3.71 -9.59
C THR A 3 11.42 5.01 -10.36
N TYR A 4 10.17 5.22 -10.76
CA TYR A 4 9.77 6.41 -11.50
C TYR A 4 8.37 6.87 -11.10
N ILE A 5 8.13 8.16 -11.22
CA ILE A 5 6.83 8.78 -10.93
C ILE A 5 5.80 8.30 -11.95
N LEU A 6 4.61 7.92 -11.46
CA LEU A 6 3.49 7.61 -12.33
C LEU A 6 2.82 8.90 -12.81
N GLN A 7 2.54 8.95 -14.11
CA GLN A 7 1.88 10.10 -14.73
C GLN A 7 0.36 9.93 -14.65
N ASP A 8 -0.37 11.00 -14.98
CA ASP A 8 -1.84 11.02 -14.85
C ASP A 8 -2.53 9.82 -15.50
N GLU A 9 -2.08 9.43 -16.68
CA GLU A 9 -2.67 8.32 -17.39
C GLU A 9 -2.48 7.00 -16.63
N GLU A 10 -1.29 6.79 -16.08
CA GLU A 10 -0.97 5.61 -15.29
C GLU A 10 -1.74 5.60 -13.97
N LEU A 11 -1.91 6.78 -13.36
CA LEU A 11 -2.68 6.90 -12.13
C LEU A 11 -4.16 6.57 -12.35
N ASN A 12 -4.70 6.95 -13.51
CA ASN A 12 -6.08 6.62 -13.85
C ASN A 12 -6.30 5.11 -13.97
N GLU A 13 -5.31 4.37 -14.41
CA GLU A 13 -5.37 2.92 -14.53
C GLU A 13 -5.13 2.22 -13.20
N LEU A 14 -4.53 2.91 -12.25
CA LEU A 14 -4.07 2.33 -11.00
C LEU A 14 -5.21 1.71 -10.19
N VAL A 15 -6.36 2.37 -10.13
CA VAL A 15 -7.51 1.89 -9.37
C VAL A 15 -8.03 0.53 -9.85
N VAL A 16 -7.81 0.21 -11.12
CA VAL A 16 -8.18 -1.09 -11.68
C VAL A 16 -7.12 -2.14 -11.34
N LYS A 17 -5.85 -1.75 -11.39
CA LYS A 17 -4.72 -2.65 -11.16
C LYS A 17 -4.55 -3.03 -9.69
N ILE A 18 -4.91 -2.13 -8.79
CA ILE A 18 -4.81 -2.37 -7.35
C ILE A 18 -6.16 -2.09 -6.69
N PRO A 19 -7.11 -3.04 -6.81
CA PRO A 19 -8.46 -2.84 -6.24
C PRO A 19 -8.42 -2.53 -4.74
N GLY A 20 -9.32 -1.65 -4.33
CA GLY A 20 -9.45 -1.25 -2.92
C GLY A 20 -8.61 -0.05 -2.54
N TRP A 21 -7.63 0.30 -3.33
CA TRP A 21 -6.80 1.48 -3.07
C TRP A 21 -7.40 2.71 -3.73
N GLU A 22 -7.29 3.84 -3.06
CA GLU A 22 -7.72 5.12 -3.62
C GLU A 22 -6.56 6.11 -3.62
N ILE A 23 -6.63 7.07 -4.52
CA ILE A 23 -5.62 8.13 -4.61
C ILE A 23 -6.13 9.32 -3.83
N LYS A 24 -5.32 9.79 -2.86
CA LYS A 24 -5.60 11.01 -2.10
C LYS A 24 -4.35 11.85 -2.07
N SER A 25 -4.43 13.05 -2.66
CA SER A 25 -3.25 13.91 -2.80
C SER A 25 -2.18 13.17 -3.59
N LYS A 26 -0.98 13.09 -3.06
CA LYS A 26 0.16 12.45 -3.73
C LYS A 26 0.47 11.09 -3.14
N GLN A 27 -0.58 10.38 -2.69
CA GLN A 27 -0.40 9.05 -2.11
C GLN A 27 -1.58 8.15 -2.44
N ILE A 28 -1.37 6.84 -2.30
CA ILE A 28 -2.45 5.87 -2.39
C ILE A 28 -2.70 5.33 -0.99
N GLN A 29 -3.95 4.99 -0.71
CA GLN A 29 -4.30 4.47 0.61
C GLN A 29 -5.42 3.44 0.51
N ARG A 30 -5.39 2.50 1.46
CA ARG A 30 -6.45 1.51 1.60
C ARG A 30 -6.68 1.22 3.07
N GLU A 31 -7.95 1.03 3.45
CA GLU A 31 -8.34 0.56 4.77
C GLU A 31 -8.63 -0.93 4.71
N PHE A 32 -8.06 -1.67 5.66
CA PHE A 32 -8.24 -3.12 5.79
C PHE A 32 -8.92 -3.40 7.12
N ASN A 33 -9.97 -4.21 7.10
CA ASN A 33 -10.74 -4.54 8.29
C ASN A 33 -10.69 -6.04 8.57
N PHE A 34 -10.51 -6.38 9.83
CA PHE A 34 -10.31 -7.75 10.28
C PHE A 34 -11.31 -8.09 11.40
N ALA A 35 -11.38 -9.36 11.78
CA ALA A 35 -12.29 -9.80 12.82
C ALA A 35 -11.81 -9.35 14.21
N ASN A 36 -10.51 -9.21 14.40
CA ASN A 36 -9.93 -8.88 15.70
C ASN A 36 -8.50 -8.32 15.54
N PHE A 37 -7.91 -7.90 16.65
CA PHE A 37 -6.57 -7.32 16.65
C PHE A 37 -5.49 -8.32 16.22
N ILE A 38 -5.62 -9.58 16.64
CA ILE A 38 -4.61 -10.59 16.30
C ILE A 38 -4.50 -10.75 14.78
N GLU A 39 -5.64 -10.82 14.10
CA GLU A 39 -5.64 -10.92 12.63
C GLU A 39 -5.07 -9.66 11.99
N ALA A 40 -5.42 -8.49 12.50
CA ALA A 40 -4.91 -7.22 11.99
C ALA A 40 -3.39 -7.15 12.15
N PHE A 41 -2.88 -7.51 13.33
CA PHE A 41 -1.45 -7.42 13.59
C PHE A 41 -0.65 -8.48 12.84
N ALA A 42 -1.22 -9.67 12.64
CA ALA A 42 -0.61 -10.70 11.81
C ALA A 42 -0.47 -10.22 10.37
N PHE A 43 -1.51 -9.56 9.84
CA PHE A 43 -1.45 -8.95 8.52
C PHE A 43 -0.35 -7.89 8.46
N MET A 44 -0.29 -7.00 9.44
CA MET A 44 0.74 -5.97 9.50
C MET A 44 2.15 -6.55 9.51
N THR A 45 2.34 -7.66 10.22
CA THR A 45 3.64 -8.34 10.27
C THR A 45 4.05 -8.81 8.88
N LYS A 46 3.13 -9.42 8.14
CA LYS A 46 3.41 -9.87 6.77
C LYS A 46 3.71 -8.69 5.85
N VAL A 47 2.97 -7.61 5.99
CA VAL A 47 3.20 -6.38 5.21
C VAL A 47 4.58 -5.81 5.54
N ALA A 48 4.96 -5.81 6.81
CA ALA A 48 6.27 -5.32 7.23
C ALA A 48 7.41 -6.07 6.53
N LEU A 49 7.28 -7.39 6.39
CA LEU A 49 8.29 -8.20 5.71
C LEU A 49 8.42 -7.83 4.22
N ILE A 50 7.29 -7.55 3.57
CA ILE A 50 7.30 -7.11 2.17
C ILE A 50 7.93 -5.73 2.05
N CYS A 51 7.60 -4.83 2.98
CA CYS A 51 8.18 -3.48 2.99
C CYS A 51 9.71 -3.52 3.13
N GLU A 52 10.21 -4.42 3.98
CA GLU A 52 11.65 -4.60 4.13
C GLU A 52 12.29 -5.16 2.86
N LYS A 53 11.62 -6.09 2.20
CA LYS A 53 12.12 -6.67 0.96
C LYS A 53 12.35 -5.60 -0.11
N TYR A 54 11.42 -4.65 -0.23
CA TYR A 54 11.51 -3.58 -1.22
C TYR A 54 12.20 -2.33 -0.69
N ASN A 55 12.56 -2.32 0.58
CA ASN A 55 13.12 -1.15 1.27
C ASN A 55 12.24 0.09 1.05
N HIS A 56 10.93 -0.10 1.20
CA HIS A 56 9.94 0.95 1.00
C HIS A 56 8.87 0.80 2.06
N HIS A 57 8.70 1.81 2.91
CA HIS A 57 7.90 1.69 4.13
C HIS A 57 6.65 2.58 4.06
N PRO A 58 5.51 2.07 4.53
CA PRO A 58 4.26 2.83 4.50
C PRO A 58 4.17 3.80 5.67
N ASN A 59 3.29 4.78 5.51
CA ASN A 59 2.73 5.50 6.63
C ASN A 59 1.43 4.78 6.96
N TRP A 60 1.35 4.13 8.10
CA TRP A 60 0.18 3.32 8.41
C TRP A 60 -0.31 3.54 9.84
N GLU A 61 -1.58 3.18 10.06
CA GLU A 61 -2.25 3.30 11.34
C GLU A 61 -2.95 1.99 11.66
N ASN A 62 -2.97 1.62 12.92
CA ASN A 62 -3.73 0.47 13.39
C ASN A 62 -4.53 0.86 14.62
N VAL A 63 -5.84 0.63 14.56
CA VAL A 63 -6.72 0.76 15.71
C VAL A 63 -7.52 -0.53 15.79
N TYR A 64 -7.19 -1.37 16.78
CA TYR A 64 -7.83 -2.65 17.01
C TYR A 64 -7.86 -3.52 15.75
N ALA A 65 -9.01 -3.69 15.12
CA ALA A 65 -9.19 -4.57 13.95
C ALA A 65 -9.04 -3.84 12.61
N LYS A 66 -8.70 -2.55 12.64
CA LYS A 66 -8.61 -1.73 11.44
C LYS A 66 -7.15 -1.33 11.18
N VAL A 67 -6.74 -1.45 9.91
CA VAL A 67 -5.40 -1.02 9.47
C VAL A 67 -5.58 -0.11 8.25
N ILE A 68 -4.98 1.07 8.30
CA ILE A 68 -4.97 1.98 7.16
C ILE A 68 -3.53 2.08 6.68
N ILE A 69 -3.30 1.80 5.39
CA ILE A 69 -1.97 1.85 4.79
C ILE A 69 -1.94 2.95 3.74
N LYS A 70 -0.95 3.82 3.84
CA LYS A 70 -0.71 4.93 2.91
C LYS A 70 0.68 4.76 2.31
N LEU A 71 0.77 4.88 1.00
CA LEU A 71 2.03 4.70 0.28
C LEU A 71 2.30 5.89 -0.64
N ASN A 72 3.51 6.38 -0.59
CA ASN A 72 4.04 7.32 -1.57
C ASN A 72 5.55 7.18 -1.58
N THR A 73 6.20 7.80 -2.57
CA THR A 73 7.66 7.83 -2.63
C THR A 73 8.10 9.25 -2.39
N HIS A 74 8.42 9.53 -1.12
CA HIS A 74 8.71 10.89 -0.66
C HIS A 74 9.83 11.55 -1.48
N ASP A 75 10.90 10.83 -1.74
CA ASP A 75 12.08 11.36 -2.47
C ASP A 75 11.74 11.84 -3.87
N LEU A 76 10.73 11.23 -4.50
CA LEU A 76 10.30 11.61 -5.86
C LEU A 76 9.05 12.50 -5.84
N GLY A 77 8.48 12.74 -4.67
CA GLY A 77 7.37 13.66 -4.48
C GLY A 77 6.02 13.16 -4.99
N GLY A 78 5.79 11.87 -5.03
CA GLY A 78 4.51 11.36 -5.50
C GLY A 78 4.40 9.84 -5.50
N ILE A 79 3.43 9.35 -6.25
CA ILE A 79 3.15 7.93 -6.39
C ILE A 79 4.04 7.37 -7.50
N THR A 80 4.71 6.25 -7.23
CA THR A 80 5.62 5.61 -8.17
C THR A 80 5.21 4.18 -8.47
N ASN A 81 5.90 3.58 -9.42
CA ASN A 81 5.74 2.16 -9.74
C ASN A 81 6.04 1.28 -8.52
N LEU A 82 6.92 1.73 -7.62
CA LEU A 82 7.24 0.99 -6.41
C LEU A 82 6.03 0.93 -5.47
N ASP A 83 5.31 2.05 -5.33
CA ASP A 83 4.08 2.10 -4.55
C ASP A 83 3.03 1.15 -5.13
N GLN A 84 2.89 1.12 -6.45
CA GLN A 84 1.97 0.22 -7.13
C GLN A 84 2.33 -1.23 -6.88
N THR A 85 3.60 -1.58 -7.01
CA THR A 85 4.09 -2.95 -6.77
C THR A 85 3.80 -3.38 -5.34
N LEU A 86 4.09 -2.51 -4.38
CA LEU A 86 3.89 -2.80 -2.98
C LEU A 86 2.40 -2.98 -2.66
N ALA A 87 1.55 -2.08 -3.19
CA ALA A 87 0.10 -2.20 -3.00
C ALA A 87 -0.45 -3.51 -3.56
N SER A 88 0.05 -3.93 -4.72
CA SER A 88 -0.33 -5.20 -5.33
C SER A 88 0.06 -6.38 -4.44
N GLU A 89 1.28 -6.37 -3.91
CA GLU A 89 1.76 -7.42 -3.00
C GLU A 89 0.93 -7.46 -1.71
N ILE A 90 0.58 -6.29 -1.18
CA ILE A 90 -0.24 -6.18 0.03
C ILE A 90 -1.63 -6.77 -0.23
N ASN A 91 -2.22 -6.47 -1.39
CA ASN A 91 -3.51 -7.04 -1.77
C ASN A 91 -3.46 -8.58 -1.80
N LYS A 92 -2.38 -9.15 -2.33
CA LYS A 92 -2.21 -10.61 -2.37
C LYS A 92 -2.17 -11.21 -0.97
N ILE A 93 -1.49 -10.53 -0.05
CA ILE A 93 -1.43 -10.98 1.35
C ILE A 93 -2.83 -10.94 1.97
N PHE A 94 -3.57 -9.88 1.73
CA PHE A 94 -4.90 -9.70 2.30
C PHE A 94 -5.90 -10.73 1.75
N ASP A 95 -5.79 -11.06 0.48
CA ASP A 95 -6.73 -11.96 -0.20
C ASP A 95 -6.46 -13.45 0.05
N GLN A 96 -5.42 -13.78 0.78
CA GLN A 96 -5.11 -15.17 1.14
C GLN A 96 -6.07 -15.72 2.18
#